data_314bc835ec1ea5bdf328d0cf3aa33e69
#
_entry.id   314bc835ec1ea5bdf328d0cf3aa33e69
#
_cell.length_a   1.000
_cell.length_b   1.000
_cell.length_c   1.000
_cell.angle_alpha   90.00
_cell.angle_beta   90.00
_cell.angle_gamma   90.00
#
_symmetry.space_group_name_H-M   'P 1'
#
loop_
_entity.id
_entity.type
_entity.pdbx_description
1 polymer ?
#
loop_
_entity_poly.entity_id
_entity_poly.type
_entity_poly.pdbx_seq_one_letter_code
_entity_poly.pdbx_strand_id
1 'polypeptide(L)'
;MINLTKNKINNTNLFYVIIITIFSFFINFYYSSLGSFPIDTFLHYDSSSRILNGELPVRDFWVVSGLTVDFIQAFFFKIFGVNWYAYVIHSSLFNCLISLIVYFFFLEIKLGKLKALILSLSFATLSYTISGTPFVDLHATFLLLIPTLL
;
A
#
# COMPACT_ATOMS: atom_id res chain seq x y z
N MET A 1 -18.41 11.56 14.43
CA MET A 1 -18.81 10.16 14.13
C MET A 1 -19.36 10.13 12.72
N ILE A 2 -18.58 9.66 11.77
CA ILE A 2 -18.96 9.60 10.35
C ILE A 2 -19.92 8.41 10.19
N ASN A 3 -21.07 8.66 9.64
CA ASN A 3 -22.16 7.67 9.53
C ASN A 3 -21.89 6.77 8.30
N LEU A 4 -20.99 5.80 8.43
CA LEU A 4 -20.56 4.87 7.37
C LEU A 4 -21.68 3.92 6.88
N THR A 5 -22.88 3.96 7.47
CA THR A 5 -23.87 2.89 7.30
C THR A 5 -24.92 3.10 6.21
N LYS A 6 -24.89 4.15 5.40
CA LYS A 6 -26.00 4.44 4.47
C LYS A 6 -25.67 4.67 3.00
N ASN A 7 -24.45 4.57 2.57
CA ASN A 7 -24.19 4.56 1.12
C ASN A 7 -24.31 3.13 0.57
N LYS A 8 -25.55 2.75 0.19
CA LYS A 8 -25.78 1.58 -0.66
C LYS A 8 -24.78 1.64 -1.81
N ILE A 9 -23.86 0.66 -1.89
CA ILE A 9 -22.92 0.55 -3.00
C ILE A 9 -23.76 0.46 -4.27
N ASN A 10 -23.91 1.57 -4.95
CA ASN A 10 -24.62 1.65 -6.23
C ASN A 10 -23.72 1.01 -7.29
N ASN A 11 -24.28 0.37 -8.31
CA ASN A 11 -23.53 -0.30 -9.38
C ASN A 11 -22.38 0.57 -9.95
N THR A 12 -22.60 1.89 -10.05
CA THR A 12 -21.56 2.84 -10.48
C THR A 12 -20.39 2.93 -9.50
N ASN A 13 -20.63 2.89 -8.19
CA ASN A 13 -19.55 2.90 -7.20
C ASN A 13 -18.75 1.59 -7.24
N LEU A 14 -19.43 0.46 -7.40
CA LEU A 14 -18.77 -0.83 -7.55
C LEU A 14 -17.86 -0.85 -8.78
N PHE A 15 -18.31 -0.31 -9.89
CA PHE A 15 -17.53 -0.20 -11.13
C PHE A 15 -16.25 0.64 -10.90
N TYR A 16 -16.36 1.80 -10.23
CA TYR A 16 -15.22 2.64 -9.94
C TYR A 16 -14.23 2.00 -8.94
N VAL A 17 -14.74 1.31 -7.94
CA VAL A 17 -13.91 0.53 -7.00
C VAL A 17 -13.09 -0.53 -7.74
N ILE A 18 -13.69 -1.25 -8.68
CA ILE A 18 -12.99 -2.25 -9.50
C ILE A 18 -11.89 -1.59 -10.35
N ILE A 19 -12.20 -0.46 -11.01
CA ILE A 19 -11.20 0.28 -11.79
C ILE A 19 -10.02 0.72 -10.92
N ILE A 20 -10.31 1.34 -9.77
CA ILE A 20 -9.25 1.80 -8.85
C ILE A 20 -8.40 0.62 -8.39
N THR A 21 -9.02 -0.48 -7.97
CA THR A 21 -8.31 -1.67 -7.48
C THR A 21 -7.37 -2.23 -8.55
N ILE A 22 -7.89 -2.49 -9.75
CA ILE A 22 -7.09 -3.03 -10.86
C ILE A 22 -5.97 -2.07 -11.24
N PHE A 23 -6.30 -0.81 -11.46
CA PHE A 23 -5.32 0.20 -11.87
C PHE A 23 -4.22 0.39 -10.83
N SER A 24 -4.58 0.60 -9.55
CA SER A 24 -3.62 0.86 -8.48
C SER A 24 -2.68 -0.33 -8.24
N PHE A 25 -3.18 -1.55 -8.39
CA PHE A 25 -2.35 -2.75 -8.28
C PHE A 25 -1.35 -2.82 -9.43
N PHE A 26 -1.85 -2.82 -10.66
CA PHE A 26 -1.02 -3.06 -11.82
C PHE A 26 -0.06 -1.92 -12.13
N ILE A 27 -0.42 -0.67 -11.87
CA ILE A 27 0.51 0.45 -12.07
C ILE A 27 1.73 0.31 -11.15
N ASN A 28 1.54 0.02 -9.86
CA ASN A 28 2.66 -0.19 -8.94
C ASN A 28 3.45 -1.45 -9.30
N PHE A 29 2.77 -2.56 -9.60
CA PHE A 29 3.40 -3.81 -10.00
C PHE A 29 4.28 -3.64 -11.25
N TYR A 30 3.81 -2.87 -12.23
CA TYR A 30 4.56 -2.54 -13.44
C TYR A 30 5.81 -1.71 -13.12
N TYR A 31 5.66 -0.61 -12.38
CA TYR A 31 6.79 0.26 -12.03
C TYR A 31 7.85 -0.48 -11.21
N SER A 32 7.45 -1.34 -10.31
CA SER A 32 8.36 -2.18 -9.52
C SER A 32 9.19 -3.14 -10.38
N SER A 33 8.73 -3.48 -11.57
CA SER A 33 9.47 -4.33 -12.51
C SER A 33 10.51 -3.55 -13.33
N LEU A 34 10.45 -2.22 -13.35
CA LEU A 34 11.39 -1.38 -14.11
C LEU A 34 12.72 -1.16 -13.39
N GLY A 35 12.74 -1.34 -12.08
CA GLY A 35 13.94 -1.17 -11.28
C GLY A 35 13.65 -1.05 -9.79
N SER A 36 14.70 -1.01 -8.99
CA SER A 36 14.62 -0.82 -7.55
C SER A 36 15.26 0.51 -7.14
N PHE A 37 14.71 1.14 -6.13
CA PHE A 37 15.35 2.30 -5.49
C PHE A 37 16.64 1.82 -4.79
N PRO A 38 17.85 2.35 -5.12
CA PRO A 38 19.09 1.62 -4.88
C PRO A 38 19.45 1.37 -3.42
N ILE A 39 19.12 2.28 -2.50
CA ILE A 39 19.66 2.26 -1.15
C ILE A 39 18.71 1.59 -0.16
N ASP A 40 17.44 1.97 -0.15
CA ASP A 40 16.53 1.61 0.92
C ASP A 40 15.61 0.41 0.59
N THR A 41 15.54 0.03 -0.67
CA THR A 41 14.66 -1.05 -1.13
C THR A 41 14.94 -2.38 -0.42
N PHE A 42 16.20 -2.73 -0.22
CA PHE A 42 16.58 -4.02 0.34
C PHE A 42 16.61 -4.06 1.87
N LEU A 43 16.50 -2.94 2.56
CA LEU A 43 16.45 -2.90 4.03
C LEU A 43 15.28 -3.72 4.56
N HIS A 44 14.07 -3.42 4.08
CA HIS A 44 12.86 -4.16 4.50
C HIS A 44 12.83 -5.58 3.96
N TYR A 45 13.44 -5.85 2.81
CA TYR A 45 13.57 -7.19 2.27
C TYR A 45 14.44 -8.08 3.16
N ASP A 46 15.63 -7.62 3.55
CA ASP A 46 16.56 -8.36 4.41
C ASP A 46 15.97 -8.54 5.82
N SER A 47 15.53 -7.46 6.46
CA SER A 47 14.93 -7.50 7.80
C SER A 47 13.75 -8.48 7.87
N SER A 48 12.87 -8.46 6.87
CA SER A 48 11.71 -9.34 6.83
C SER A 48 12.08 -10.80 6.63
N SER A 49 13.11 -11.08 5.83
CA SER A 49 13.65 -12.43 5.64
C SER A 49 14.25 -12.97 6.94
N ARG A 50 15.00 -12.15 7.68
CA ARG A 50 15.57 -12.51 9.00
C ARG A 50 14.47 -12.80 10.02
N ILE A 51 13.43 -11.95 10.09
CA ILE A 51 12.26 -12.18 10.96
C ILE A 51 11.60 -13.51 10.62
N LEU A 52 11.41 -13.84 9.35
CA LEU A 52 10.84 -15.11 8.94
C LEU A 52 11.67 -16.32 9.39
N ASN A 53 13.00 -16.16 9.46
CA ASN A 53 13.92 -17.18 9.95
C ASN A 53 14.02 -17.25 11.50
N GLY A 54 13.24 -16.42 12.21
CA GLY A 54 13.16 -16.42 13.67
C GLY A 54 14.16 -15.50 14.37
N GLU A 55 14.89 -14.69 13.63
CA GLU A 55 15.74 -13.65 14.20
C GLU A 55 14.87 -12.52 14.78
N LEU A 56 15.28 -11.99 15.93
CA LEU A 56 14.58 -10.89 16.59
C LEU A 56 15.24 -9.55 16.24
N PRO A 57 14.44 -8.59 15.71
CA PRO A 57 14.93 -7.24 15.47
C PRO A 57 15.53 -6.61 16.74
N VAL A 58 16.55 -5.80 16.58
CA VAL A 58 17.32 -5.11 17.64
C VAL A 58 18.22 -6.05 18.46
N ARG A 59 17.80 -7.30 18.68
CA ARG A 59 18.63 -8.29 19.39
C ARG A 59 19.65 -8.96 18.46
N ASP A 60 19.19 -9.45 17.31
CA ASP A 60 20.00 -10.29 16.42
C ASP A 60 20.50 -9.53 15.19
N PHE A 61 19.83 -8.43 14.85
CA PHE A 61 20.23 -7.55 13.76
C PHE A 61 19.79 -6.09 13.97
N TRP A 62 20.53 -5.18 13.34
CA TRP A 62 20.21 -3.75 13.39
C TRP A 62 19.00 -3.42 12.52
N VAL A 63 18.09 -2.61 13.06
CA VAL A 63 16.91 -2.10 12.35
C VAL A 63 17.08 -0.62 12.09
N VAL A 64 17.07 -0.23 10.85
CA VAL A 64 17.27 1.18 10.43
C VAL A 64 15.96 1.97 10.48
N SER A 65 14.83 1.31 10.34
CA SER A 65 13.51 1.93 10.22
C SER A 65 12.44 1.15 10.99
N GLY A 66 11.21 1.65 10.99
CA GLY A 66 10.11 1.08 11.79
C GLY A 66 9.80 -0.40 11.47
N LEU A 67 9.66 -1.20 12.51
CA LEU A 67 9.45 -2.64 12.46
C LEU A 67 8.13 -3.08 11.79
N THR A 68 7.13 -2.22 11.75
CA THR A 68 5.78 -2.59 11.24
C THR A 68 5.83 -3.08 9.80
N VAL A 69 6.59 -2.40 8.95
CA VAL A 69 6.74 -2.78 7.53
C VAL A 69 7.41 -4.14 7.42
N ASP A 70 8.45 -4.37 8.23
CA ASP A 70 9.23 -5.61 8.22
C ASP A 70 8.37 -6.81 8.63
N PHE A 71 7.53 -6.69 9.67
CA PHE A 71 6.62 -7.75 10.09
C PHE A 71 5.52 -8.01 9.07
N ILE A 72 4.95 -6.96 8.47
CA ILE A 72 3.96 -7.13 7.40
C ILE A 72 4.62 -7.83 6.20
N GLN A 73 5.81 -7.41 5.81
CA GLN A 73 6.52 -8.05 4.71
C GLN A 73 6.90 -9.50 5.02
N ALA A 74 7.32 -9.81 6.24
CA ALA A 74 7.61 -11.18 6.67
C ALA A 74 6.36 -12.08 6.52
N PHE A 75 5.17 -11.54 6.80
CA PHE A 75 3.90 -12.24 6.55
C PHE A 75 3.69 -12.53 5.05
N PHE A 76 3.98 -11.58 4.16
CA PHE A 76 3.91 -11.82 2.72
C PHE A 76 4.95 -12.86 2.28
N PHE A 77 6.16 -12.84 2.81
CA PHE A 77 7.17 -13.84 2.53
C PHE A 77 6.79 -15.23 3.03
N LYS A 78 6.08 -15.32 4.14
CA LYS A 78 5.54 -16.60 4.65
C LYS A 78 4.54 -17.24 3.69
N ILE A 79 3.73 -16.42 3.00
CA ILE A 79 2.69 -16.90 2.08
C ILE A 79 3.25 -17.20 0.69
N PHE A 80 4.05 -16.29 0.14
CA PHE A 80 4.47 -16.33 -1.26
C PHE A 80 5.93 -16.73 -1.46
N GLY A 81 6.67 -17.00 -0.36
CA GLY A 81 8.11 -17.23 -0.38
C GLY A 81 8.93 -15.95 -0.41
N VAL A 82 10.22 -16.06 -0.06
CA VAL A 82 11.17 -14.93 -0.07
C VAL A 82 11.61 -14.67 -1.51
N ASN A 83 10.92 -13.79 -2.18
CA ASN A 83 11.19 -13.42 -3.56
C ASN A 83 10.69 -11.99 -3.88
N TRP A 84 11.14 -11.45 -5.02
CA TRP A 84 10.79 -10.11 -5.45
C TRP A 84 9.28 -9.90 -5.67
N TYR A 85 8.58 -10.90 -6.19
CA TYR A 85 7.13 -10.79 -6.41
C TYR A 85 6.36 -10.63 -5.10
N ALA A 86 6.70 -11.39 -4.06
CA ALA A 86 6.09 -11.24 -2.73
C ALA A 86 6.30 -9.83 -2.17
N TYR A 87 7.47 -9.24 -2.44
CA TYR A 87 7.82 -7.90 -2.02
C TYR A 87 6.98 -6.83 -2.74
N VAL A 88 6.85 -6.97 -4.05
CA VAL A 88 6.06 -6.06 -4.89
C VAL A 88 4.56 -6.21 -4.67
N ILE A 89 4.06 -7.44 -4.43
CA ILE A 89 2.64 -7.68 -4.11
C ILE A 89 2.24 -6.90 -2.86
N HIS A 90 3.07 -6.89 -1.83
CA HIS A 90 2.81 -6.11 -0.61
C HIS A 90 2.57 -4.63 -0.93
N SER A 91 3.51 -3.95 -1.57
CA SER A 91 3.37 -2.54 -1.92
C SER A 91 2.19 -2.27 -2.86
N SER A 92 1.93 -3.17 -3.82
CA SER A 92 0.81 -3.04 -4.76
C SER A 92 -0.54 -3.15 -4.07
N LEU A 93 -0.69 -4.05 -3.09
CA LEU A 93 -1.90 -4.16 -2.28
C LEU A 93 -2.10 -2.93 -1.38
N PHE A 94 -1.03 -2.40 -0.80
CA PHE A 94 -1.10 -1.15 -0.04
C PHE A 94 -1.48 0.03 -0.94
N ASN A 95 -0.93 0.13 -2.14
CA ASN A 95 -1.33 1.16 -3.10
C ASN A 95 -2.84 1.08 -3.44
N CYS A 96 -3.39 -0.14 -3.61
CA CYS A 96 -4.82 -0.33 -3.78
C CYS A 96 -5.62 0.16 -2.57
N LEU A 97 -5.26 -0.32 -1.38
CA LEU A 97 -5.99 -0.02 -0.16
C LEU A 97 -6.11 1.49 0.05
N ILE A 98 -5.02 2.22 -0.09
CA ILE A 98 -5.00 3.65 0.14
C ILE A 98 -5.70 4.42 -0.96
N SER A 99 -5.55 4.01 -2.21
CA SER A 99 -6.29 4.64 -3.32
C SER A 99 -7.80 4.49 -3.14
N LEU A 100 -8.27 3.38 -2.59
CA LEU A 100 -9.67 3.20 -2.22
C LEU A 100 -10.09 4.10 -1.05
N ILE A 101 -9.26 4.23 -0.02
CA ILE A 101 -9.53 5.13 1.11
C ILE A 101 -9.63 6.58 0.60
N VAL A 102 -8.73 7.00 -0.26
CA VAL A 102 -8.75 8.33 -0.89
C VAL A 102 -10.02 8.54 -1.71
N TYR A 103 -10.46 7.52 -2.47
CA TYR A 103 -11.71 7.57 -3.22
C TYR A 103 -12.92 7.80 -2.30
N PHE A 104 -13.05 7.01 -1.26
CA PHE A 104 -14.17 7.14 -0.31
C PHE A 104 -14.12 8.45 0.47
N PHE A 105 -12.93 8.93 0.83
CA PHE A 105 -12.77 10.24 1.42
C PHE A 105 -13.30 11.37 0.52
N PHE A 106 -12.96 11.35 -0.77
CA PHE A 106 -13.48 12.35 -1.71
C PHE A 106 -15.00 12.27 -1.90
N LEU A 107 -15.58 11.08 -1.78
CA LEU A 107 -17.03 10.94 -1.77
C LEU A 107 -17.66 11.53 -0.50
N GLU A 108 -17.04 11.36 0.65
CA GLU A 108 -17.52 11.86 1.93
C GLU A 108 -17.56 13.39 1.96
N ILE A 109 -16.54 14.05 1.43
CA ILE A 109 -16.54 15.51 1.24
C ILE A 109 -17.41 15.98 0.07
N LYS A 110 -18.27 15.10 -0.44
CA LYS A 110 -19.26 15.38 -1.51
C LYS A 110 -18.64 15.80 -2.85
N LEU A 111 -17.41 15.43 -3.12
CA LEU A 111 -16.83 15.55 -4.45
C LEU A 111 -17.54 14.57 -5.40
N GLY A 112 -17.95 15.01 -6.57
CA GLY A 112 -18.65 14.13 -7.51
C GLY A 112 -17.84 12.85 -7.85
N LYS A 113 -18.53 11.72 -8.05
CA LYS A 113 -17.92 10.38 -8.22
C LYS A 113 -16.81 10.31 -9.27
N LEU A 114 -17.00 10.98 -10.42
CA LEU A 114 -15.99 11.00 -11.49
C LEU A 114 -14.74 11.78 -11.06
N LYS A 115 -14.90 12.89 -10.35
CA LYS A 115 -13.76 13.66 -9.83
C LYS A 115 -13.01 12.86 -8.77
N ALA A 116 -13.74 12.19 -7.88
CA ALA A 116 -13.15 11.30 -6.88
C ALA A 116 -12.35 10.17 -7.54
N LEU A 117 -12.90 9.54 -8.59
CA LEU A 117 -12.19 8.53 -9.38
C LEU A 117 -10.88 9.07 -9.96
N ILE A 118 -10.93 10.19 -10.68
CA ILE A 118 -9.74 10.78 -11.33
C ILE A 118 -8.67 11.09 -10.30
N LEU A 119 -9.03 11.73 -9.18
CA LEU A 119 -8.06 12.07 -8.14
C LEU A 119 -7.47 10.83 -7.46
N SER A 120 -8.27 9.78 -7.25
CA SER A 120 -7.77 8.52 -6.69
C SER A 120 -6.82 7.78 -7.63
N LEU A 121 -7.08 7.80 -8.93
CA LEU A 121 -6.16 7.24 -9.93
C LEU A 121 -4.87 8.06 -10.03
N SER A 122 -4.97 9.39 -9.97
CA SER A 122 -3.78 10.26 -9.91
C SER A 122 -2.97 9.99 -8.65
N PHE A 123 -3.62 9.81 -7.51
CA PHE A 123 -2.97 9.44 -6.27
C PHE A 123 -2.25 8.08 -6.40
N ALA A 124 -2.90 7.07 -6.97
CA ALA A 124 -2.32 5.74 -7.19
C ALA A 124 -1.03 5.79 -8.04
N THR A 125 -0.95 6.71 -8.99
CA THR A 125 0.24 6.90 -9.83
C THR A 125 1.37 7.67 -9.16
N LEU A 126 1.07 8.51 -8.17
CA LEU A 126 2.05 9.37 -7.50
C LEU A 126 2.49 8.87 -6.13
N SER A 127 1.87 7.80 -5.65
CA SER A 127 2.10 7.22 -4.34
C SER A 127 3.23 6.18 -4.35
N TYR A 128 2.89 4.90 -4.22
CA TYR A 128 3.85 3.80 -4.14
C TYR A 128 4.69 3.60 -5.39
N THR A 129 4.21 4.00 -6.54
CA THR A 129 4.93 3.84 -7.81
C THR A 129 6.30 4.53 -7.83
N ILE A 130 6.53 5.53 -6.98
CA ILE A 130 7.82 6.21 -6.86
C ILE A 130 8.90 5.26 -6.35
N SER A 131 8.60 4.44 -5.33
CA SER A 131 9.51 3.42 -4.80
C SER A 131 9.27 2.04 -5.42
N GLY A 132 8.05 1.75 -5.81
CA GLY A 132 7.60 0.46 -6.32
C GLY A 132 7.56 -0.66 -5.28
N THR A 133 8.21 -0.49 -4.13
CA THR A 133 8.42 -1.48 -3.08
C THR A 133 7.95 -0.95 -1.73
N PRO A 134 7.74 -1.81 -0.72
CA PRO A 134 7.40 -1.35 0.61
C PRO A 134 8.44 -0.37 1.15
N PHE A 135 7.98 0.79 1.58
CA PHE A 135 8.81 1.86 2.09
C PHE A 135 8.20 2.43 3.37
N VAL A 136 9.03 2.61 4.41
CA VAL A 136 8.54 2.97 5.75
C VAL A 136 7.77 4.28 5.77
N ASP A 137 8.27 5.31 5.09
CA ASP A 137 7.67 6.64 5.10
C ASP A 137 6.28 6.63 4.45
N LEU A 138 6.13 5.88 3.36
CA LEU A 138 4.84 5.69 2.70
C LEU A 138 3.87 4.93 3.61
N HIS A 139 4.30 3.83 4.22
CA HIS A 139 3.46 3.06 5.15
C HIS A 139 3.07 3.90 6.37
N ALA A 140 4.00 4.63 6.98
CA ALA A 140 3.72 5.48 8.14
C ALA A 140 2.74 6.59 7.78
N THR A 141 2.95 7.29 6.68
CA THR A 141 2.03 8.32 6.18
C THR A 141 0.64 7.76 5.98
N PHE A 142 0.52 6.60 5.39
CA PHE A 142 -0.77 5.98 5.10
C PHE A 142 -1.49 5.46 6.32
N LEU A 143 -0.77 4.83 7.25
CA LEU A 143 -1.37 4.40 8.51
C LEU A 143 -1.87 5.59 9.34
N LEU A 144 -1.22 6.75 9.24
CA LEU A 144 -1.67 8.00 9.86
C LEU A 144 -2.86 8.63 9.14
N LEU A 145 -2.97 8.46 7.82
CA LEU A 145 -4.13 8.97 7.08
C LEU A 145 -5.42 8.24 7.41
N ILE A 146 -5.38 6.95 7.72
CA ILE A 146 -6.57 6.17 8.06
C ILE A 146 -7.37 6.82 9.20
N PRO A 147 -6.81 7.11 10.38
CA PRO A 147 -7.57 7.74 11.47
C PRO A 147 -7.92 9.19 11.22
N THR A 148 -7.23 9.89 10.32
CA THR A 148 -7.53 11.29 9.98
C THR A 148 -8.63 11.42 8.94
N LEU A 149 -8.88 10.38 8.15
CA LEU A 149 -9.90 10.33 7.09
C LEU A 149 -11.18 9.60 7.52
N LEU A 150 -11.17 8.92 8.67
CA LEU A 150 -12.32 8.22 9.28
C LEU A 150 -12.93 9.02 10.43
#